data_6f065b5c712b41435a67a1643f2bbb52
#
_entry.id   6f065b5c712b41435a67a1643f2bbb52
#
_cell.length_a   1.000
_cell.length_b   1.000
_cell.length_c   1.000
_cell.angle_alpha   90.00
_cell.angle_beta   90.00
_cell.angle_gamma   90.00
#
_symmetry.space_group_name_H-M   'P 1'
#
loop_
_entity.id
_entity.type
_entity.pdbx_description
1 polymer ?
#
loop_
_entity_poly.entity_id
_entity_poly.type
_entity_poly.pdbx_seq_one_letter_code
_entity_poly.pdbx_strand_id
1 'polypeptide(L)'
;MMVVVTGTTAFGFGATPARTGLAAGAAGLLSLGCFLLDHLFDLPKDRAAGRTSNPFAAGALTPRAGRILVAILLSGAALLALLVGWPSLAAVGGVVLVVFGLGIGILDTPILRAVSLGVIQGLYALLGGLSAGSPGVGLGFTALFLLLAMTGGRVLGDVRDMEDDARAGTLTIPLRYGIRASIVFLFCFEFLAYLAGAAMYAADALGRGWWWCLVAIAGAGTAINVAFAAQPTPRVADIANRLSLGLLGGLYSLGMVLARLLP
;
A
#
# COMPACT_ATOMS: atom_id res chain seq x y z
N MET A 1 -1.81 -8.49 1.88
CA MET A 1 -1.31 -7.81 0.66
C MET A 1 0.17 -7.43 0.78
N MET A 2 0.59 -6.68 1.80
CA MET A 2 1.98 -6.20 1.94
C MET A 2 3.04 -7.31 1.90
N VAL A 3 2.81 -8.41 2.61
CA VAL A 3 3.70 -9.60 2.61
C VAL A 3 3.87 -10.16 1.19
N VAL A 4 2.78 -10.29 0.46
CA VAL A 4 2.79 -10.83 -0.91
C VAL A 4 3.53 -9.88 -1.85
N VAL A 5 3.23 -8.58 -1.81
CA VAL A 5 3.92 -7.55 -2.62
C VAL A 5 5.42 -7.57 -2.34
N THR A 6 5.83 -7.52 -1.07
CA THR A 6 7.24 -7.53 -0.68
C THR A 6 7.94 -8.81 -1.13
N GLY A 7 7.33 -9.97 -0.87
CA GLY A 7 7.90 -11.27 -1.23
C GLY A 7 8.03 -11.46 -2.74
N THR A 8 7.00 -11.12 -3.52
CA THR A 8 7.04 -11.25 -4.99
C THR A 8 8.00 -10.23 -5.63
N THR A 9 8.10 -9.01 -5.08
CA THR A 9 9.10 -8.02 -5.51
C THR A 9 10.52 -8.54 -5.23
N ALA A 10 10.78 -9.09 -4.03
CA ALA A 10 12.06 -9.69 -3.69
C ALA A 10 12.44 -10.81 -4.68
N PHE A 11 11.51 -11.72 -4.93
CA PHE A 11 11.71 -12.82 -5.87
C PHE A 11 11.95 -12.32 -7.30
N GLY A 12 11.14 -11.39 -7.79
CA GLY A 12 11.23 -10.81 -9.14
C GLY A 12 12.59 -10.15 -9.40
N PHE A 13 13.16 -9.47 -8.41
CA PHE A 13 14.50 -8.87 -8.48
C PHE A 13 15.64 -9.84 -8.14
N GLY A 14 15.38 -11.11 -7.90
CA GLY A 14 16.41 -12.14 -7.81
C GLY A 14 16.93 -12.42 -6.41
N ALA A 15 16.23 -12.03 -5.36
CA ALA A 15 16.58 -12.42 -3.99
C ALA A 15 16.60 -13.94 -3.81
N THR A 16 17.48 -14.42 -2.95
CA THR A 16 17.47 -15.81 -2.53
C THR A 16 16.20 -16.14 -1.71
N PRO A 17 15.75 -17.40 -1.65
CA PRO A 17 14.58 -17.77 -0.85
C PRO A 17 14.68 -17.32 0.62
N ALA A 18 15.85 -17.41 1.23
CA ALA A 18 16.08 -16.97 2.60
C ALA A 18 15.87 -15.45 2.76
N ARG A 19 16.45 -14.64 1.87
CA ARG A 19 16.30 -13.18 1.89
C ARG A 19 14.88 -12.75 1.57
N THR A 20 14.21 -13.45 0.63
CA THR A 20 12.80 -13.25 0.33
C THR A 20 11.94 -13.52 1.57
N GLY A 21 12.19 -14.62 2.29
CA GLY A 21 11.50 -14.96 3.52
C GLY A 21 11.70 -13.93 4.63
N LEU A 22 12.94 -13.43 4.80
CA LEU A 22 13.24 -12.38 5.79
C LEU A 22 12.52 -11.07 5.45
N ALA A 23 12.54 -10.63 4.17
CA ALA A 23 11.85 -9.41 3.73
C ALA A 23 10.32 -9.53 3.89
N ALA A 24 9.74 -10.66 3.49
CA ALA A 24 8.32 -10.94 3.64
C ALA A 24 7.89 -11.01 5.12
N GLY A 25 8.72 -11.65 5.98
CA GLY A 25 8.52 -11.67 7.43
C GLY A 25 8.58 -10.27 8.05
N ALA A 26 9.58 -9.46 7.67
CA ALA A 26 9.68 -8.07 8.09
C ALA A 26 8.43 -7.27 7.69
N ALA A 27 7.96 -7.42 6.44
CA ALA A 27 6.75 -6.77 5.96
C ALA A 27 5.50 -7.20 6.73
N GLY A 28 5.38 -8.47 7.10
CA GLY A 28 4.28 -8.99 7.89
C GLY A 28 4.22 -8.37 9.30
N LEU A 29 5.35 -8.40 10.00
CA LEU A 29 5.46 -7.81 11.34
C LEU A 29 5.24 -6.29 11.30
N LEU A 30 5.83 -5.61 10.31
CA LEU A 30 5.65 -4.18 10.10
C LEU A 30 4.19 -3.82 9.86
N SER A 31 3.50 -4.57 8.97
CA SER A 31 2.09 -4.32 8.66
C SER A 31 1.19 -4.47 9.88
N LEU A 32 1.40 -5.53 10.67
CA LEU A 32 0.64 -5.75 11.91
C LEU A 32 0.95 -4.67 12.96
N GLY A 33 2.22 -4.31 13.12
CA GLY A 33 2.63 -3.27 14.06
C GLY A 33 2.06 -1.90 13.69
N CYS A 34 2.13 -1.51 12.40
CA CYS A 34 1.56 -0.26 11.91
C CYS A 34 0.03 -0.23 12.01
N PHE A 35 -0.64 -1.34 11.71
CA PHE A 35 -2.09 -1.47 11.89
C PHE A 35 -2.52 -1.23 13.34
N LEU A 36 -1.85 -1.87 14.30
CA LEU A 36 -2.15 -1.64 15.72
C LEU A 36 -1.80 -0.22 16.16
N LEU A 37 -0.72 0.35 15.65
CA LEU A 37 -0.31 1.73 15.95
C LEU A 37 -1.36 2.74 15.46
N ASP A 38 -1.85 2.57 14.24
CA ASP A 38 -2.91 3.39 13.65
C ASP A 38 -4.18 3.36 14.51
N HIS A 39 -4.64 2.17 14.90
CA HIS A 39 -5.78 2.01 15.81
C HIS A 39 -5.56 2.61 17.20
N LEU A 40 -4.32 2.69 17.70
CA LEU A 40 -4.03 3.39 18.96
C LEU A 40 -4.16 4.91 18.79
N PHE A 41 -3.71 5.48 17.65
CA PHE A 41 -3.89 6.90 17.36
C PHE A 41 -5.36 7.27 17.16
N ASP A 42 -6.12 6.42 16.48
CA ASP A 42 -7.53 6.65 16.20
C ASP A 42 -8.45 6.35 17.40
N LEU A 43 -7.94 5.74 18.47
CA LEU A 43 -8.74 5.31 19.62
C LEU A 43 -9.66 6.40 20.22
N PRO A 44 -9.23 7.67 20.41
CA PRO A 44 -10.12 8.71 20.94
C PRO A 44 -11.30 9.01 20.00
N LYS A 45 -11.03 9.09 18.68
CA LYS A 45 -12.03 9.34 17.64
C LYS A 45 -13.01 8.17 17.51
N ASP A 46 -12.47 6.94 17.48
CA ASP A 46 -13.28 5.72 17.32
C ASP A 46 -14.19 5.45 18.52
N ARG A 47 -13.73 5.76 19.74
CA ARG A 47 -14.59 5.70 20.93
C ARG A 47 -15.71 6.72 20.88
N ALA A 48 -15.41 7.96 20.49
CA ALA A 48 -16.42 9.01 20.36
C ALA A 48 -17.46 8.68 19.27
N ALA A 49 -17.03 8.01 18.19
CA ALA A 49 -17.89 7.57 17.10
C ALA A 49 -18.60 6.21 17.34
N GLY A 50 -18.33 5.53 18.47
CA GLY A 50 -18.90 4.20 18.77
C GLY A 50 -18.42 3.09 17.81
N ARG A 51 -17.27 3.24 17.19
CA ARG A 51 -16.73 2.27 16.22
C ARG A 51 -16.24 1.00 16.92
N THR A 52 -16.87 -0.13 16.61
CA THR A 52 -16.49 -1.45 17.16
C THR A 52 -15.45 -2.18 16.34
N SER A 53 -15.08 -1.67 15.15
CA SER A 53 -14.02 -2.24 14.30
C SER A 53 -12.60 -2.02 14.88
N ASN A 54 -12.41 -0.99 15.71
CA ASN A 54 -11.17 -0.77 16.43
C ASN A 54 -11.10 -1.71 17.67
N PRO A 55 -10.11 -2.64 17.75
CA PRO A 55 -10.03 -3.62 18.83
C PRO A 55 -9.86 -3.00 20.21
N PHE A 56 -9.30 -1.80 20.30
CA PHE A 56 -9.15 -1.06 21.55
C PHE A 56 -10.46 -0.35 21.97
N ALA A 57 -11.21 0.17 21.01
CA ALA A 57 -12.51 0.80 21.27
C ALA A 57 -13.55 -0.27 21.66
N ALA A 58 -13.51 -1.43 21.01
CA ALA A 58 -14.35 -2.60 21.34
C ALA A 58 -13.98 -3.28 22.68
N GLY A 59 -12.84 -2.91 23.30
CA GLY A 59 -12.38 -3.53 24.54
C GLY A 59 -11.76 -4.92 24.38
N ALA A 60 -11.57 -5.39 23.13
CA ALA A 60 -10.94 -6.69 22.84
C ALA A 60 -9.45 -6.71 23.21
N LEU A 61 -8.79 -5.55 23.17
CA LEU A 61 -7.39 -5.38 23.55
C LEU A 61 -7.21 -4.10 24.37
N THR A 62 -6.43 -4.19 25.46
CA THR A 62 -6.13 -2.98 26.26
C THR A 62 -5.08 -2.13 25.54
N PRO A 63 -5.14 -0.78 25.65
CA PRO A 63 -4.13 0.10 25.02
C PRO A 63 -2.70 -0.16 25.51
N ARG A 64 -2.54 -0.66 26.77
CA ARG A 64 -1.23 -1.04 27.32
C ARG A 64 -0.68 -2.26 26.60
N ALA A 65 -1.48 -3.32 26.45
CA ALA A 65 -1.08 -4.51 25.71
C ALA A 65 -0.81 -4.20 24.23
N GLY A 66 -1.62 -3.32 23.63
CA GLY A 66 -1.41 -2.84 22.26
C GLY A 66 -0.06 -2.16 22.08
N ARG A 67 0.32 -1.24 22.97
CA ARG A 67 1.66 -0.59 22.91
C ARG A 67 2.81 -1.57 23.03
N ILE A 68 2.70 -2.57 23.89
CA ILE A 68 3.72 -3.63 24.03
C ILE A 68 3.79 -4.46 22.73
N LEU A 69 2.65 -4.87 22.18
CA LEU A 69 2.59 -5.60 20.91
C LEU A 69 3.19 -4.80 19.75
N VAL A 70 2.86 -3.51 19.63
CA VAL A 70 3.46 -2.62 18.62
C VAL A 70 4.98 -2.59 18.77
N ALA A 71 5.49 -2.41 19.97
CA ALA A 71 6.94 -2.40 20.21
C ALA A 71 7.60 -3.73 19.80
N ILE A 72 7.02 -4.87 20.16
CA ILE A 72 7.53 -6.21 19.79
C ILE A 72 7.50 -6.39 18.26
N LEU A 73 6.38 -6.06 17.61
CA LEU A 73 6.21 -6.26 16.17
C LEU A 73 7.15 -5.36 15.36
N LEU A 74 7.25 -4.07 15.71
CA LEU A 74 8.12 -3.14 15.01
C LEU A 74 9.60 -3.44 15.25
N SER A 75 9.99 -3.85 16.47
CA SER A 75 11.36 -4.29 16.75
C SER A 75 11.71 -5.58 15.99
N GLY A 76 10.79 -6.54 15.92
CA GLY A 76 10.94 -7.75 15.12
C GLY A 76 11.08 -7.44 13.62
N ALA A 77 10.26 -6.54 13.09
CA ALA A 77 10.35 -6.09 11.71
C ALA A 77 11.72 -5.43 11.42
N ALA A 78 12.17 -4.55 12.31
CA ALA A 78 13.48 -3.89 12.20
C ALA A 78 14.64 -4.90 12.25
N LEU A 79 14.58 -5.89 13.13
CA LEU A 79 15.59 -6.94 13.23
C LEU A 79 15.64 -7.77 11.94
N LEU A 80 14.50 -8.24 11.42
CA LEU A 80 14.47 -9.00 10.17
C LEU A 80 14.96 -8.16 8.99
N ALA A 81 14.59 -6.88 8.91
CA ALA A 81 15.06 -5.97 7.88
C ALA A 81 16.58 -5.73 7.99
N LEU A 82 17.12 -5.62 9.20
CA LEU A 82 18.57 -5.47 9.42
C LEU A 82 19.35 -6.71 8.96
N LEU A 83 18.80 -7.92 9.16
CA LEU A 83 19.39 -9.16 8.66
C LEU A 83 19.40 -9.23 7.13
N VAL A 84 18.46 -8.56 6.45
CA VAL A 84 18.48 -8.36 4.99
C VAL A 84 19.57 -7.35 4.61
N GLY A 85 19.63 -6.23 5.31
CA GLY A 85 20.61 -5.18 5.12
C GLY A 85 20.11 -3.82 5.58
N TRP A 86 21.03 -2.92 5.84
CA TRP A 86 20.76 -1.56 6.32
C TRP A 86 19.78 -0.75 5.44
N PRO A 87 19.77 -0.84 4.07
CA PRO A 87 18.78 -0.13 3.28
C PRO A 87 17.34 -0.63 3.51
N SER A 88 17.19 -1.93 3.79
CA SER A 88 15.89 -2.53 4.15
C SER A 88 15.38 -2.00 5.50
N LEU A 89 16.29 -1.81 6.47
CA LEU A 89 15.95 -1.17 7.75
C LEU A 89 15.49 0.29 7.53
N ALA A 90 16.13 1.03 6.64
CA ALA A 90 15.71 2.39 6.30
C ALA A 90 14.29 2.42 5.69
N ALA A 91 13.94 1.44 4.84
CA ALA A 91 12.59 1.32 4.30
C ALA A 91 11.55 1.05 5.41
N VAL A 92 11.87 0.17 6.36
CA VAL A 92 11.01 -0.07 7.56
C VAL A 92 10.85 1.21 8.37
N GLY A 93 11.94 1.93 8.64
CA GLY A 93 11.91 3.22 9.35
C GLY A 93 11.04 4.26 8.62
N GLY A 94 11.14 4.33 7.29
CA GLY A 94 10.31 5.20 6.46
C GLY A 94 8.82 4.91 6.61
N VAL A 95 8.40 3.63 6.58
CA VAL A 95 6.99 3.26 6.81
C VAL A 95 6.52 3.71 8.19
N VAL A 96 7.30 3.43 9.23
CA VAL A 96 6.95 3.82 10.62
C VAL A 96 6.81 5.33 10.74
N LEU A 97 7.73 6.10 10.13
CA LEU A 97 7.67 7.57 10.15
C LEU A 97 6.42 8.12 9.45
N VAL A 98 6.02 7.54 8.30
CA VAL A 98 4.80 7.96 7.60
C VAL A 98 3.56 7.65 8.43
N VAL A 99 3.44 6.43 8.99
CA VAL A 99 2.30 6.05 9.85
C VAL A 99 2.24 6.92 11.10
N PHE A 100 3.38 7.21 11.72
CA PHE A 100 3.44 8.10 12.87
C PHE A 100 3.03 9.53 12.50
N GLY A 101 3.52 10.06 11.37
CA GLY A 101 3.15 11.39 10.87
C GLY A 101 1.65 11.54 10.58
N LEU A 102 1.01 10.49 10.09
CA LEU A 102 -0.45 10.42 9.94
C LEU A 102 -1.14 10.43 11.32
N GLY A 103 -0.67 9.59 12.24
CA GLY A 103 -1.26 9.44 13.57
C GLY A 103 -1.22 10.71 14.42
N ILE A 104 -0.15 11.50 14.33
CA ILE A 104 -0.02 12.80 15.03
C ILE A 104 -0.57 14.01 14.24
N GLY A 105 -1.17 13.76 13.07
CA GLY A 105 -1.87 14.79 12.29
C GLY A 105 -1.01 15.68 11.40
N ILE A 106 0.31 15.46 11.32
CA ILE A 106 1.20 16.25 10.43
C ILE A 106 0.84 16.03 8.94
N LEU A 107 0.39 14.82 8.59
CA LEU A 107 0.01 14.43 7.23
C LEU A 107 -1.51 14.40 7.03
N ASP A 108 -2.28 15.18 7.82
CA ASP A 108 -3.75 15.10 7.89
C ASP A 108 -4.47 16.00 6.86
N THR A 109 -3.87 16.23 5.69
CA THR A 109 -4.61 16.81 4.57
C THR A 109 -5.11 15.70 3.63
N PRO A 110 -6.24 15.89 2.90
CA PRO A 110 -6.80 14.86 2.02
C PRO A 110 -5.80 14.28 1.03
N ILE A 111 -4.98 15.14 0.41
CA ILE A 111 -3.97 14.74 -0.57
C ILE A 111 -2.80 14.01 0.11
N LEU A 112 -2.27 14.55 1.22
CA LEU A 112 -1.15 13.93 1.93
C LEU A 112 -1.52 12.56 2.49
N ARG A 113 -2.76 12.36 2.97
CA ARG A 113 -3.26 11.05 3.40
C ARG A 113 -3.24 10.03 2.26
N ALA A 114 -3.74 10.42 1.07
CA ALA A 114 -3.72 9.55 -0.10
C ALA A 114 -2.30 9.22 -0.55
N VAL A 115 -1.43 10.23 -0.66
CA VAL A 115 -0.02 10.07 -1.03
C VAL A 115 0.75 9.23 0.00
N SER A 116 0.48 9.40 1.29
CA SER A 116 1.12 8.62 2.37
C SER A 116 0.88 7.12 2.22
N LEU A 117 -0.35 6.71 1.85
CA LEU A 117 -0.63 5.29 1.57
C LEU A 117 0.18 4.79 0.38
N GLY A 118 0.31 5.61 -0.67
CA GLY A 118 1.17 5.30 -1.82
C GLY A 118 2.64 5.18 -1.43
N VAL A 119 3.16 6.11 -0.62
CA VAL A 119 4.54 6.08 -0.12
C VAL A 119 4.80 4.81 0.69
N ILE A 120 3.89 4.46 1.60
CA ILE A 120 3.98 3.20 2.36
C ILE A 120 4.12 2.01 1.40
N GLN A 121 3.31 1.96 0.35
CA GLN A 121 3.33 0.85 -0.60
C GLN A 121 4.63 0.80 -1.42
N GLY A 122 5.12 1.95 -1.86
CA GLY A 122 6.44 2.07 -2.50
C GLY A 122 7.58 1.59 -1.59
N LEU A 123 7.53 1.93 -0.29
CA LEU A 123 8.50 1.48 0.71
C LEU A 123 8.46 -0.05 0.93
N TYR A 124 7.28 -0.69 0.87
CA TYR A 124 7.18 -2.15 0.90
C TYR A 124 7.80 -2.80 -0.34
N ALA A 125 7.67 -2.19 -1.52
CA ALA A 125 8.36 -2.66 -2.71
C ALA A 125 9.88 -2.50 -2.57
N LEU A 126 10.34 -1.37 -2.04
CA LEU A 126 11.76 -1.15 -1.76
C LEU A 126 12.29 -2.18 -0.76
N LEU A 127 11.57 -2.46 0.33
CA LEU A 127 11.95 -3.50 1.29
C LEU A 127 12.15 -4.85 0.61
N GLY A 128 11.25 -5.23 -0.31
CA GLY A 128 11.37 -6.47 -1.09
C GLY A 128 12.56 -6.44 -2.05
N GLY A 129 12.63 -5.46 -2.93
CA GLY A 129 13.67 -5.40 -3.97
C GLY A 129 15.09 -5.20 -3.44
N LEU A 130 15.26 -4.45 -2.35
CA LEU A 130 16.56 -4.28 -1.68
C LEU A 130 17.11 -5.61 -1.14
N SER A 131 16.26 -6.60 -0.89
CA SER A 131 16.67 -7.93 -0.47
C SER A 131 17.43 -8.69 -1.55
N ALA A 132 17.35 -8.28 -2.82
CA ALA A 132 18.12 -8.86 -3.93
C ALA A 132 19.60 -8.44 -3.94
N GLY A 133 19.97 -7.41 -3.19
CA GLY A 133 21.38 -7.00 -2.99
C GLY A 133 21.91 -5.99 -4.01
N SER A 134 21.36 -5.91 -5.22
CA SER A 134 21.78 -4.97 -6.28
C SER A 134 20.55 -4.39 -6.96
N PRO A 135 19.81 -3.48 -6.31
CA PRO A 135 18.64 -2.88 -6.93
C PRO A 135 19.06 -1.95 -8.06
N GLY A 136 18.69 -2.32 -9.29
CA GLY A 136 18.81 -1.44 -10.45
C GLY A 136 17.73 -0.35 -10.46
N VAL A 137 17.75 0.50 -11.50
CA VAL A 137 16.75 1.57 -11.71
C VAL A 137 15.30 1.04 -11.72
N GLY A 138 15.11 -0.22 -12.13
CA GLY A 138 13.80 -0.89 -12.13
C GLY A 138 13.12 -0.95 -10.78
N LEU A 139 13.87 -1.07 -9.68
CA LEU A 139 13.28 -1.04 -8.36
C LEU A 139 12.67 0.33 -8.03
N GLY A 140 13.32 1.42 -8.46
CA GLY A 140 12.78 2.77 -8.35
C GLY A 140 11.45 2.92 -9.08
N PHE A 141 11.36 2.44 -10.32
CA PHE A 141 10.12 2.45 -11.08
C PHE A 141 9.04 1.53 -10.46
N THR A 142 9.42 0.38 -9.90
CA THR A 142 8.49 -0.49 -9.17
C THR A 142 7.89 0.22 -7.95
N ALA A 143 8.73 0.86 -7.16
CA ALA A 143 8.27 1.65 -6.01
C ALA A 143 7.36 2.81 -6.44
N LEU A 144 7.72 3.51 -7.52
CA LEU A 144 6.92 4.60 -8.09
C LEU A 144 5.57 4.09 -8.63
N PHE A 145 5.57 2.97 -9.36
CA PHE A 145 4.32 2.33 -9.84
C PHE A 145 3.35 2.06 -8.69
N LEU A 146 3.82 1.40 -7.63
CA LEU A 146 2.98 1.07 -6.48
C LEU A 146 2.58 2.31 -5.68
N LEU A 147 3.46 3.30 -5.55
CA LEU A 147 3.14 4.58 -4.93
C LEU A 147 1.98 5.25 -5.66
N LEU A 148 2.08 5.39 -6.97
CA LEU A 148 1.07 6.07 -7.79
C LEU A 148 -0.25 5.29 -7.81
N ALA A 149 -0.20 3.98 -8.05
CA ALA A 149 -1.38 3.13 -8.08
C ALA A 149 -2.16 3.17 -6.76
N MET A 150 -1.46 3.11 -5.62
CA MET A 150 -2.12 3.13 -4.31
C MET A 150 -2.59 4.53 -3.90
N THR A 151 -1.90 5.58 -4.35
CA THR A 151 -2.37 6.96 -4.15
C THR A 151 -3.70 7.18 -4.86
N GLY A 152 -3.83 6.78 -6.13
CA GLY A 152 -5.09 6.86 -6.87
C GLY A 152 -6.17 5.95 -6.28
N GLY A 153 -5.82 4.69 -6.01
CA GLY A 153 -6.73 3.67 -5.48
C GLY A 153 -7.32 4.01 -4.10
N ARG A 154 -6.66 4.90 -3.33
CA ARG A 154 -7.19 5.39 -2.05
C ARG A 154 -8.58 6.00 -2.19
N VAL A 155 -8.86 6.66 -3.30
CA VAL A 155 -10.17 7.28 -3.59
C VAL A 155 -11.32 6.29 -3.44
N LEU A 156 -11.15 5.03 -3.87
CA LEU A 156 -12.19 4.01 -3.75
C LEU A 156 -12.55 3.72 -2.28
N GLY A 157 -11.53 3.64 -1.42
CA GLY A 157 -11.72 3.50 0.03
C GLY A 157 -12.40 4.73 0.63
N ASP A 158 -11.96 5.93 0.27
CA ASP A 158 -12.50 7.18 0.79
C ASP A 158 -13.97 7.40 0.36
N VAL A 159 -14.39 6.98 -0.84
CA VAL A 159 -15.79 7.04 -1.27
C VAL A 159 -16.63 5.98 -0.54
N ARG A 160 -16.10 4.78 -0.33
CA ARG A 160 -16.78 3.74 0.46
C ARG A 160 -17.08 4.22 1.88
N ASP A 161 -16.09 4.84 2.52
CA ASP A 161 -16.11 5.19 3.94
C ASP A 161 -16.60 6.65 4.18
N MET A 162 -17.09 7.35 3.14
CA MET A 162 -17.37 8.79 3.14
C MET A 162 -18.31 9.22 4.26
N GLU A 163 -19.37 8.43 4.58
CA GLU A 163 -20.29 8.76 5.65
C GLU A 163 -19.65 8.65 7.04
N ASP A 164 -18.83 7.60 7.23
CA ASP A 164 -18.12 7.38 8.49
C ASP A 164 -17.02 8.41 8.71
N ASP A 165 -16.32 8.79 7.65
CA ASP A 165 -15.29 9.83 7.68
C ASP A 165 -15.89 11.20 7.97
N ALA A 166 -17.05 11.51 7.39
CA ALA A 166 -17.79 12.75 7.70
C ALA A 166 -18.20 12.81 9.18
N ARG A 167 -18.72 11.70 9.75
CA ARG A 167 -19.08 11.63 11.18
C ARG A 167 -17.86 11.75 12.10
N ALA A 168 -16.73 11.20 11.69
CA ALA A 168 -15.47 11.27 12.43
C ALA A 168 -14.70 12.60 12.24
N GLY A 169 -15.21 13.52 11.41
CA GLY A 169 -14.55 14.79 11.09
C GLY A 169 -13.25 14.61 10.27
N THR A 170 -13.08 13.45 9.63
CA THR A 170 -11.92 13.14 8.79
C THR A 170 -12.10 13.72 7.40
N LEU A 171 -11.22 14.63 6.98
CA LEU A 171 -11.27 15.19 5.64
C LEU A 171 -10.56 14.28 4.64
N THR A 172 -11.36 13.74 3.69
CA THR A 172 -10.86 12.94 2.56
C THR A 172 -11.05 13.67 1.23
N ILE A 173 -10.46 13.17 0.14
CA ILE A 173 -10.56 13.79 -1.18
C ILE A 173 -12.03 13.99 -1.60
N PRO A 174 -12.93 12.97 -1.53
CA PRO A 174 -14.32 13.14 -1.91
C PRO A 174 -15.08 14.13 -1.01
N LEU A 175 -14.79 14.18 0.28
CA LEU A 175 -15.43 15.12 1.21
C LEU A 175 -14.98 16.56 0.99
N ARG A 176 -13.71 16.78 0.62
CA ARG A 176 -13.17 18.12 0.43
C ARG A 176 -13.41 18.68 -0.96
N TYR A 177 -13.25 17.85 -2.00
CA TYR A 177 -13.23 18.29 -3.40
C TYR A 177 -14.38 17.73 -4.24
N GLY A 178 -15.20 16.83 -3.65
CA GLY A 178 -16.34 16.20 -4.32
C GLY A 178 -15.94 14.97 -5.17
N ILE A 179 -16.96 14.19 -5.54
CA ILE A 179 -16.81 12.91 -6.25
C ILE A 179 -16.17 13.09 -7.63
N ARG A 180 -16.52 14.16 -8.39
CA ARG A 180 -15.96 14.37 -9.73
C ARG A 180 -14.44 14.61 -9.69
N ALA A 181 -13.97 15.44 -8.76
CA ALA A 181 -12.54 15.68 -8.58
C ALA A 181 -11.82 14.39 -8.12
N SER A 182 -12.47 13.59 -7.28
CA SER A 182 -11.93 12.29 -6.84
C SER A 182 -11.74 11.31 -8.01
N ILE A 183 -12.70 11.25 -8.93
CA ILE A 183 -12.60 10.42 -10.14
C ILE A 183 -11.44 10.91 -11.03
N VAL A 184 -11.30 12.21 -11.23
CA VAL A 184 -10.16 12.76 -12.00
C VAL A 184 -8.83 12.42 -11.32
N PHE A 185 -8.74 12.59 -10.01
CA PHE A 185 -7.55 12.23 -9.23
C PHE A 185 -7.19 10.75 -9.40
N LEU A 186 -8.18 9.85 -9.28
CA LEU A 186 -8.00 8.40 -9.47
C LEU A 186 -7.38 8.10 -10.84
N PHE A 187 -8.01 8.59 -11.94
CA PHE A 187 -7.53 8.32 -13.30
C PHE A 187 -6.16 8.95 -13.60
N CYS A 188 -5.88 10.15 -13.08
CA CYS A 188 -4.56 10.77 -13.25
C CYS A 188 -3.45 9.92 -12.61
N PHE A 189 -3.64 9.48 -11.38
CA PHE A 189 -2.65 8.68 -10.69
C PHE A 189 -2.51 7.26 -11.27
N GLU A 190 -3.63 6.66 -11.71
CA GLU A 190 -3.62 5.39 -12.42
C GLU A 190 -2.84 5.47 -13.73
N PHE A 191 -3.07 6.49 -14.54
CA PHE A 191 -2.33 6.71 -15.79
C PHE A 191 -0.83 6.88 -15.54
N LEU A 192 -0.45 7.68 -14.54
CA LEU A 192 0.95 7.85 -14.15
C LEU A 192 1.58 6.54 -13.65
N ALA A 193 0.79 5.71 -12.94
CA ALA A 193 1.25 4.39 -12.53
C ALA A 193 1.54 3.49 -13.73
N TYR A 194 0.67 3.47 -14.74
CA TYR A 194 0.91 2.69 -15.96
C TYR A 194 2.14 3.17 -16.72
N LEU A 195 2.38 4.48 -16.77
CA LEU A 195 3.63 5.02 -17.35
C LEU A 195 4.87 4.55 -16.57
N ALA A 196 4.82 4.57 -15.24
CA ALA A 196 5.92 4.05 -14.41
C ALA A 196 6.13 2.53 -14.64
N GLY A 197 5.04 1.76 -14.75
CA GLY A 197 5.08 0.34 -15.08
C GLY A 197 5.66 0.06 -16.47
N ALA A 198 5.34 0.87 -17.47
CA ALA A 198 5.90 0.77 -18.81
C ALA A 198 7.39 1.15 -18.84
N ALA A 199 7.80 2.14 -18.04
CA ALA A 199 9.21 2.53 -17.91
C ALA A 199 10.08 1.40 -17.32
N MET A 200 9.53 0.55 -16.45
CA MET A 200 10.24 -0.66 -15.96
C MET A 200 10.60 -1.61 -17.10
N TYR A 201 9.71 -1.80 -18.06
CA TYR A 201 9.95 -2.63 -19.23
C TYR A 201 10.92 -1.95 -20.21
N ALA A 202 10.75 -0.66 -20.49
CA ALA A 202 11.59 0.10 -21.38
C ALA A 202 13.06 0.23 -20.88
N ALA A 203 13.26 0.13 -19.56
CA ALA A 203 14.58 0.13 -18.92
C ALA A 203 15.21 -1.28 -18.83
N ASP A 204 14.65 -2.28 -19.51
CA ASP A 204 15.05 -3.71 -19.41
C ASP A 204 15.15 -4.22 -17.97
N ALA A 205 14.41 -3.59 -17.06
CA ALA A 205 14.46 -3.94 -15.65
C ALA A 205 13.67 -5.21 -15.31
N LEU A 206 12.63 -5.49 -16.11
CA LEU A 206 11.78 -6.67 -15.99
C LEU A 206 11.45 -7.22 -17.38
N GLY A 207 11.47 -8.54 -17.52
CA GLY A 207 11.27 -9.23 -18.80
C GLY A 207 9.84 -9.14 -19.37
N ARG A 208 9.64 -9.82 -20.52
CA ARG A 208 8.35 -9.82 -21.27
C ARG A 208 7.15 -10.27 -20.43
N GLY A 209 7.37 -11.13 -19.43
CA GLY A 209 6.31 -11.56 -18.51
C GLY A 209 5.68 -10.40 -17.75
N TRP A 210 6.47 -9.41 -17.33
CA TRP A 210 5.98 -8.18 -16.72
C TRP A 210 5.07 -7.38 -17.66
N TRP A 211 5.48 -7.22 -18.92
CA TRP A 211 4.71 -6.43 -19.89
C TRP A 211 3.30 -6.95 -20.09
N TRP A 212 3.12 -8.24 -20.25
CA TRP A 212 1.78 -8.84 -20.39
C TRP A 212 0.91 -8.66 -19.14
N CYS A 213 1.51 -8.79 -17.97
CA CYS A 213 0.79 -8.54 -16.73
C CYS A 213 0.43 -7.05 -16.57
N LEU A 214 1.31 -6.12 -16.97
CA LEU A 214 1.01 -4.69 -16.97
C LEU A 214 -0.16 -4.35 -17.90
N VAL A 215 -0.20 -4.93 -19.10
CA VAL A 215 -1.33 -4.74 -20.04
C VAL A 215 -2.63 -5.26 -19.40
N ALA A 216 -2.59 -6.43 -18.74
CA ALA A 216 -3.75 -6.97 -18.04
C ALA A 216 -4.17 -6.10 -16.84
N ILE A 217 -3.20 -5.57 -16.05
CA ILE A 217 -3.46 -4.63 -14.96
C ILE A 217 -4.11 -3.36 -15.49
N ALA A 218 -3.56 -2.78 -16.56
CA ALA A 218 -4.10 -1.55 -17.16
C ALA A 218 -5.52 -1.76 -17.68
N GLY A 219 -5.78 -2.85 -18.40
CA GLY A 219 -7.11 -3.16 -18.90
C GLY A 219 -8.14 -3.40 -17.80
N ALA A 220 -7.80 -4.26 -16.83
CA ALA A 220 -8.70 -4.57 -15.71
C ALA A 220 -8.90 -3.38 -14.78
N GLY A 221 -7.83 -2.64 -14.44
CA GLY A 221 -7.89 -1.46 -13.58
C GLY A 221 -8.76 -0.37 -14.19
N THR A 222 -8.51 -0.03 -15.46
CA THR A 222 -9.33 0.96 -16.17
C THR A 222 -10.80 0.52 -16.24
N ALA A 223 -11.09 -0.74 -16.53
CA ALA A 223 -12.48 -1.24 -16.56
C ALA A 223 -13.17 -1.11 -15.19
N ILE A 224 -12.50 -1.47 -14.10
CA ILE A 224 -13.01 -1.32 -12.73
C ILE A 224 -13.29 0.16 -12.43
N ASN A 225 -12.36 1.06 -12.77
CA ASN A 225 -12.48 2.49 -12.46
C ASN A 225 -13.51 3.20 -13.34
N VAL A 226 -13.69 2.78 -14.61
CA VAL A 226 -14.79 3.24 -15.47
C VAL A 226 -16.15 2.81 -14.91
N ALA A 227 -16.27 1.56 -14.47
CA ALA A 227 -17.50 1.08 -13.84
C ALA A 227 -17.84 1.86 -12.55
N PHE A 228 -16.83 2.17 -11.72
CA PHE A 228 -17.00 3.03 -10.55
C PHE A 228 -17.39 4.47 -10.98
N ALA A 229 -16.72 5.06 -11.96
CA ALA A 229 -17.00 6.43 -12.41
C ALA A 229 -18.42 6.58 -13.00
N ALA A 230 -18.96 5.52 -13.62
CA ALA A 230 -20.34 5.50 -14.13
C ALA A 230 -21.38 5.51 -13.01
N GLN A 231 -21.09 4.90 -11.85
CA GLN A 231 -21.97 4.84 -10.69
C GLN A 231 -21.17 4.99 -9.39
N PRO A 232 -20.74 6.20 -9.02
CA PRO A 232 -19.85 6.44 -7.91
C PRO A 232 -20.57 6.41 -6.55
N THR A 233 -21.07 5.23 -6.19
CA THR A 233 -21.74 4.97 -4.91
C THR A 233 -20.79 4.24 -3.93
N PRO A 234 -21.02 4.31 -2.60
CA PRO A 234 -20.23 3.58 -1.61
C PRO A 234 -20.16 2.08 -1.89
N ARG A 235 -21.27 1.47 -2.33
CA ARG A 235 -21.34 0.04 -2.68
C ARG A 235 -20.45 -0.30 -3.88
N VAL A 236 -20.50 0.48 -4.94
CA VAL A 236 -19.68 0.26 -6.13
C VAL A 236 -18.21 0.53 -5.81
N ALA A 237 -17.91 1.55 -4.99
CA ALA A 237 -16.57 1.84 -4.50
C ALA A 237 -15.99 0.66 -3.68
N ASP A 238 -16.79 0.03 -2.81
CA ASP A 238 -16.35 -1.17 -2.06
C ASP A 238 -16.02 -2.34 -2.98
N ILE A 239 -16.88 -2.63 -3.95
CA ILE A 239 -16.63 -3.68 -4.95
C ILE A 239 -15.38 -3.37 -5.76
N ALA A 240 -15.25 -2.15 -6.28
CA ALA A 240 -14.08 -1.71 -7.06
C ALA A 240 -12.78 -1.80 -6.23
N ASN A 241 -12.82 -1.38 -4.96
CA ASN A 241 -11.68 -1.46 -4.05
C ASN A 241 -11.23 -2.91 -3.81
N ARG A 242 -12.17 -3.82 -3.54
CA ARG A 242 -11.87 -5.25 -3.35
C ARG A 242 -11.30 -5.91 -4.61
N LEU A 243 -11.87 -5.60 -5.79
CA LEU A 243 -11.37 -6.08 -7.07
C LEU A 243 -9.97 -5.53 -7.36
N SER A 244 -9.73 -4.24 -7.12
CA SER A 244 -8.41 -3.64 -7.31
C SER A 244 -7.37 -4.29 -6.39
N LEU A 245 -7.66 -4.46 -5.11
CA LEU A 245 -6.73 -5.08 -4.17
C LEU A 245 -6.47 -6.56 -4.47
N GLY A 246 -7.50 -7.32 -4.83
CA GLY A 246 -7.41 -8.76 -5.11
C GLY A 246 -6.84 -9.04 -6.50
N LEU A 247 -7.50 -8.56 -7.54
CA LEU A 247 -7.15 -8.87 -8.94
C LEU A 247 -5.86 -8.18 -9.37
N LEU A 248 -5.76 -6.86 -9.17
CA LEU A 248 -4.59 -6.11 -9.62
C LEU A 248 -3.35 -6.46 -8.79
N GLY A 249 -3.51 -6.68 -7.48
CA GLY A 249 -2.45 -7.18 -6.61
C GLY A 249 -1.98 -8.59 -6.99
N GLY A 250 -2.91 -9.46 -7.40
CA GLY A 250 -2.60 -10.79 -7.94
C GLY A 250 -1.85 -10.73 -9.27
N LEU A 251 -2.31 -9.91 -10.21
CA LEU A 251 -1.65 -9.69 -11.51
C LEU A 251 -0.26 -9.07 -11.34
N TYR A 252 -0.09 -8.11 -10.44
CA TYR A 252 1.21 -7.56 -10.09
C TYR A 252 2.16 -8.67 -9.59
N SER A 253 1.69 -9.48 -8.65
CA SER A 253 2.48 -10.57 -8.08
C SER A 253 2.87 -11.61 -9.13
N LEU A 254 1.94 -11.97 -10.01
CA LEU A 254 2.20 -12.84 -11.15
C LEU A 254 3.22 -12.22 -12.10
N GLY A 255 3.10 -10.93 -12.41
CA GLY A 255 4.03 -10.19 -13.26
C GLY A 255 5.46 -10.21 -12.72
N MET A 256 5.64 -10.02 -11.41
CA MET A 256 6.96 -10.11 -10.77
C MET A 256 7.56 -11.52 -10.83
N VAL A 257 6.73 -12.56 -10.70
CA VAL A 257 7.17 -13.95 -10.84
C VAL A 257 7.53 -14.27 -12.29
N LEU A 258 6.68 -13.91 -13.24
CA LEU A 258 6.92 -14.15 -14.67
C LEU A 258 8.10 -13.35 -15.22
N ALA A 259 8.32 -12.14 -14.72
CA ALA A 259 9.50 -11.34 -15.10
C ALA A 259 10.82 -12.06 -14.83
N ARG A 260 10.87 -12.88 -13.76
CA ARG A 260 12.04 -13.68 -13.44
C ARG A 260 12.12 -14.99 -14.23
N LEU A 261 10.97 -15.61 -14.52
CA LEU A 261 10.91 -16.91 -15.19
C LEU A 261 10.95 -16.80 -16.73
N LEU A 262 10.50 -15.66 -17.26
CA LEU A 262 10.41 -15.35 -18.69
C LEU A 262 11.17 -14.04 -18.98
N PRO A 263 12.51 -14.10 -18.99
CA PRO A 263 13.35 -12.91 -19.21
C PRO A 263 13.16 -12.28 -20.60
#